data_0502e84f9bc961b087331c1b79e748bd
#
_entry.id   0502e84f9bc961b087331c1b79e748bd
#
_cell.length_a   1.000
_cell.length_b   1.000
_cell.length_c   1.000
_cell.angle_alpha   90.00
_cell.angle_beta   90.00
_cell.angle_gamma   90.00
#
_symmetry.space_group_name_H-M   'P 1'
#
loop_
_entity.id
_entity.type
_entity.pdbx_description
1 polymer ?
#
loop_
_entity_poly.entity_id
_entity_poly.type
_entity_poly.pdbx_seq_one_letter_code
_entity_poly.pdbx_strand_id
1 'polypeptide(L)'
;MPASFPTLLTAQASEFARLGLANVHREYPHLLSHALNNAADARPPRALHPAFYGSYDWHSCVHQHCMLVRLVRLFPELPERAEIDRVLRENLSAENILQETAYISAPGRGFFERPYGWAWLLKLAEELLRYDVQLAANLTPLVGVMRTGLLAYLPALTHPVRHGVHNNTAFAVKLALDYARTADDQELKLFCTSRMAYWFGHDTDYGARWEPSGEDFLSPALTEAEVMAAVLPPDNFSRWLSRFLPNLHTGEPIKLFTPVRVSNPSDPKIAHLIGLNLNRAWCWRRLALSLAESDPRQERARDAAVRHLEAALPMIDVNDFNRAHWLASFAVYAMTES
;
A
#
# COMPACT_ATOMS: atom_id res chain seq x y z
N MET A 1 -5.58 31.14 -0.15
CA MET A 1 -4.33 30.41 0.15
C MET A 1 -4.58 28.96 -0.17
N PRO A 2 -3.67 28.24 -0.85
CA PRO A 2 -3.86 26.83 -1.06
C PRO A 2 -3.98 26.13 0.29
N ALA A 3 -4.91 25.18 0.40
CA ALA A 3 -5.11 24.41 1.62
C ALA A 3 -3.82 23.62 1.94
N SER A 4 -3.33 23.73 3.17
CA SER A 4 -2.22 22.88 3.60
C SER A 4 -2.72 21.44 3.74
N PHE A 5 -1.95 20.48 3.26
CA PHE A 5 -2.30 19.07 3.41
C PHE A 5 -2.37 18.72 4.91
N PRO A 6 -3.45 18.05 5.37
CA PRO A 6 -3.62 17.73 6.79
C PRO A 6 -2.49 16.87 7.32
N THR A 7 -1.94 17.25 8.47
CA THR A 7 -0.88 16.50 9.17
C THR A 7 -1.51 15.51 10.14
N LEU A 8 -0.97 14.31 10.24
CA LEU A 8 -1.38 13.34 11.26
C LEU A 8 -1.03 13.89 12.66
N LEU A 9 -2.04 14.04 13.51
CA LEU A 9 -1.86 14.51 14.88
C LEU A 9 -1.58 13.34 15.82
N THR A 10 -0.83 13.59 16.93
CA THR A 10 -0.50 12.55 17.93
C THR A 10 -1.73 11.83 18.47
N ALA A 11 -2.84 12.54 18.70
CA ALA A 11 -4.09 11.92 19.17
C ALA A 11 -4.68 10.93 18.15
N GLN A 12 -4.68 11.27 16.87
CA GLN A 12 -5.12 10.39 15.78
C GLN A 12 -4.14 9.22 15.61
N ALA A 13 -2.82 9.48 15.71
CA ALA A 13 -1.80 8.44 15.66
C ALA A 13 -1.99 7.41 16.77
N SER A 14 -2.32 7.85 18.01
CA SER A 14 -2.64 6.98 19.15
C SER A 14 -3.93 6.17 18.91
N GLU A 15 -4.98 6.77 18.33
CA GLU A 15 -6.19 6.05 17.96
C GLU A 15 -5.92 4.94 16.92
N PHE A 16 -5.18 5.25 15.86
CA PHE A 16 -4.80 4.27 14.85
C PHE A 16 -3.86 3.19 15.41
N ALA A 17 -2.96 3.54 16.34
CA ALA A 17 -2.11 2.59 17.02
C ALA A 17 -2.92 1.56 17.82
N ARG A 18 -3.90 2.00 18.63
CA ARG A 18 -4.79 1.10 19.37
C ARG A 18 -5.58 0.19 18.44
N LEU A 19 -6.06 0.73 17.34
CA LEU A 19 -6.78 -0.05 16.33
C LEU A 19 -5.88 -1.12 15.72
N GLY A 20 -4.65 -0.76 15.33
CA GLY A 20 -3.66 -1.70 14.80
C GLY A 20 -3.33 -2.82 15.78
N LEU A 21 -3.08 -2.48 17.06
CA LEU A 21 -2.82 -3.45 18.13
C LEU A 21 -3.98 -4.44 18.31
N ALA A 22 -5.23 -3.96 18.29
CA ALA A 22 -6.40 -4.80 18.38
C ALA A 22 -6.53 -5.76 17.18
N ASN A 23 -6.22 -5.27 15.98
CA ASN A 23 -6.40 -6.04 14.74
C ASN A 23 -5.33 -7.12 14.53
N VAL A 24 -4.06 -6.86 14.82
CA VAL A 24 -2.96 -7.83 14.55
C VAL A 24 -3.07 -9.10 15.39
N HIS A 25 -3.86 -9.09 16.46
CA HIS A 25 -4.13 -10.25 17.30
C HIS A 25 -5.53 -10.86 17.11
N ARG A 26 -6.37 -10.23 16.29
CA ARG A 26 -7.72 -10.72 16.05
C ARG A 26 -7.71 -11.77 14.96
N GLU A 27 -7.75 -13.04 15.35
CA GLU A 27 -7.69 -14.17 14.42
C GLU A 27 -8.97 -14.36 13.59
N TYR A 28 -10.14 -13.98 14.11
CA TYR A 28 -11.43 -14.20 13.43
C TYR A 28 -12.31 -12.95 13.44
N PRO A 29 -13.13 -12.72 12.36
CA PRO A 29 -13.21 -13.50 11.12
C PRO A 29 -11.93 -13.35 10.26
N HIS A 30 -11.57 -14.40 9.48
CA HIS A 30 -10.35 -14.41 8.67
C HIS A 30 -10.55 -15.13 7.33
N LEU A 31 -10.05 -14.54 6.25
CA LEU A 31 -10.06 -15.12 4.91
C LEU A 31 -8.69 -15.73 4.60
N LEU A 32 -8.63 -17.06 4.57
CA LEU A 32 -7.45 -17.78 4.07
C LEU A 32 -7.49 -17.85 2.56
N SER A 33 -6.52 -17.21 1.90
CA SER A 33 -6.42 -17.17 0.43
C SER A 33 -5.39 -18.19 -0.06
N HIS A 34 -5.61 -19.50 0.18
CA HIS A 34 -4.73 -20.53 -0.33
C HIS A 34 -5.47 -21.74 -0.93
N ALA A 35 -4.81 -22.42 -1.88
CA ALA A 35 -5.31 -23.70 -2.39
C ALA A 35 -4.94 -24.81 -1.42
N LEU A 36 -5.90 -25.70 -1.14
CA LEU A 36 -5.67 -26.94 -0.39
C LEU A 36 -5.15 -28.01 -1.35
N ASN A 37 -3.95 -28.53 -1.11
CA ASN A 37 -3.42 -29.66 -1.87
C ASN A 37 -3.88 -31.01 -1.29
N ASN A 38 -4.24 -31.03 0.00
CA ASN A 38 -4.78 -32.19 0.71
C ASN A 38 -5.46 -31.74 2.01
N ALA A 39 -6.07 -32.67 2.74
CA ALA A 39 -6.83 -32.38 3.96
C ALA A 39 -5.98 -31.77 5.09
N ALA A 40 -4.66 -32.06 5.14
CA ALA A 40 -3.77 -31.51 6.16
C ALA A 40 -3.45 -30.01 5.94
N ASP A 41 -3.79 -29.45 4.79
CA ASP A 41 -3.68 -28.01 4.52
C ASP A 41 -4.79 -27.19 5.19
N ALA A 42 -5.89 -27.81 5.60
CA ALA A 42 -7.00 -27.16 6.30
C ALA A 42 -6.63 -26.92 7.77
N ARG A 43 -5.90 -25.83 8.02
CA ARG A 43 -5.40 -25.41 9.34
C ARG A 43 -5.90 -24.01 9.68
N PRO A 44 -6.04 -23.67 10.98
CA PRO A 44 -6.45 -22.31 11.40
C PRO A 44 -5.37 -21.27 11.03
N PRO A 45 -5.77 -19.97 10.92
CA PRO A 45 -4.88 -18.90 10.49
C PRO A 45 -3.56 -18.85 11.27
N ARG A 46 -3.59 -18.85 12.59
CA ARG A 46 -2.39 -18.78 13.43
C ARG A 46 -1.43 -19.97 13.22
N ALA A 47 -1.95 -21.14 12.90
CA ALA A 47 -1.12 -22.33 12.66
C ALA A 47 -0.45 -22.32 11.28
N LEU A 48 -0.98 -21.55 10.32
CA LEU A 48 -0.41 -21.35 8.99
C LEU A 48 0.50 -20.13 8.96
N HIS A 49 0.06 -19.04 9.60
CA HIS A 49 0.65 -17.71 9.53
C HIS A 49 0.91 -17.13 10.93
N PRO A 50 1.90 -17.66 11.69
CA PRO A 50 2.09 -17.27 13.09
C PRO A 50 2.51 -15.80 13.26
N ALA A 51 3.10 -15.17 12.24
CA ALA A 51 3.42 -13.75 12.26
C ALA A 51 2.23 -12.87 11.84
N PHE A 52 1.39 -13.35 10.91
CA PHE A 52 0.38 -12.53 10.23
C PHE A 52 -1.02 -13.17 10.23
N TYR A 53 -1.41 -13.79 11.34
CA TYR A 53 -2.70 -14.47 11.52
C TYR A 53 -3.87 -13.55 11.85
N GLY A 54 -3.59 -12.31 12.25
CA GLY A 54 -4.61 -11.36 12.66
C GLY A 54 -5.25 -10.61 11.49
N SER A 55 -6.12 -9.65 11.83
CA SER A 55 -6.91 -8.90 10.85
C SER A 55 -7.84 -9.81 10.03
N TYR A 56 -8.29 -9.35 8.85
CA TYR A 56 -9.21 -10.14 8.04
C TYR A 56 -8.49 -11.15 7.13
N ASP A 57 -7.26 -10.84 6.74
CA ASP A 57 -6.42 -11.66 5.85
C ASP A 57 -4.94 -11.38 6.09
N TRP A 58 -4.09 -12.15 5.44
CA TRP A 58 -2.64 -12.06 5.60
C TRP A 58 -2.10 -10.66 5.26
N HIS A 59 -2.47 -10.10 4.11
CA HIS A 59 -1.96 -8.79 3.69
C HIS A 59 -2.46 -7.65 4.57
N SER A 60 -3.71 -7.69 5.04
CA SER A 60 -4.20 -6.66 5.95
C SER A 60 -3.47 -6.70 7.30
N CYS A 61 -3.09 -7.90 7.78
CA CYS A 61 -2.24 -8.02 8.95
C CYS A 61 -0.85 -7.43 8.71
N VAL A 62 -0.23 -7.70 7.55
CA VAL A 62 1.08 -7.14 7.18
C VAL A 62 1.05 -5.61 7.17
N HIS A 63 0.08 -4.99 6.50
CA HIS A 63 0.07 -3.52 6.46
C HIS A 63 -0.39 -2.87 7.77
N GLN A 64 -1.08 -3.59 8.67
CA GLN A 64 -1.28 -3.12 10.05
C GLN A 64 0.06 -3.10 10.82
N HIS A 65 0.90 -4.12 10.68
CA HIS A 65 2.26 -4.10 11.25
C HIS A 65 3.10 -2.95 10.66
N CYS A 66 3.02 -2.74 9.34
CA CYS A 66 3.68 -1.62 8.69
C CYS A 66 3.23 -0.27 9.27
N MET A 67 1.93 -0.09 9.48
CA MET A 67 1.37 1.10 10.14
C MET A 67 1.91 1.28 11.55
N LEU A 68 1.91 0.22 12.37
CA LEU A 68 2.42 0.28 13.75
C LEU A 68 3.89 0.71 13.80
N VAL A 69 4.74 0.11 12.96
CA VAL A 69 6.16 0.50 12.86
C VAL A 69 6.30 1.98 12.46
N ARG A 70 5.54 2.41 11.43
CA ARG A 70 5.56 3.81 10.96
C ARG A 70 5.13 4.78 12.05
N LEU A 71 4.09 4.45 12.82
CA LEU A 71 3.58 5.31 13.89
C LEU A 71 4.62 5.49 15.01
N VAL A 72 5.23 4.43 15.52
CA VAL A 72 6.25 4.56 16.59
C VAL A 72 7.52 5.24 16.11
N ARG A 73 7.86 5.12 14.82
CA ARG A 73 9.00 5.81 14.22
C ARG A 73 8.75 7.31 14.10
N LEU A 74 7.54 7.72 13.68
CA LEU A 74 7.18 9.13 13.47
C LEU A 74 6.75 9.83 14.76
N PHE A 75 6.20 9.10 15.71
CA PHE A 75 5.69 9.60 16.99
C PHE A 75 6.35 8.82 18.15
N PRO A 76 7.62 9.11 18.48
CA PRO A 76 8.36 8.34 19.49
C PRO A 76 7.76 8.43 20.90
N GLU A 77 6.92 9.43 21.17
CA GLU A 77 6.26 9.66 22.46
C GLU A 77 4.82 9.07 22.53
N LEU A 78 4.44 8.20 21.58
CA LEU A 78 3.13 7.55 21.63
C LEU A 78 2.95 6.75 22.91
N PRO A 79 1.80 6.87 23.61
CA PRO A 79 1.49 6.07 24.80
C PRO A 79 1.54 4.55 24.53
N GLU A 80 1.17 4.13 23.34
CA GLU A 80 1.11 2.74 22.88
C GLU A 80 2.48 2.16 22.50
N ARG A 81 3.57 2.95 22.51
CA ARG A 81 4.90 2.54 22.02
C ARG A 81 5.38 1.22 22.62
N ALA A 82 5.37 1.11 23.96
CA ALA A 82 5.88 -0.09 24.65
C ALA A 82 5.09 -1.35 24.24
N GLU A 83 3.79 -1.22 24.08
CA GLU A 83 2.92 -2.31 23.64
C GLU A 83 3.17 -2.67 22.17
N ILE A 84 3.34 -1.69 21.30
CA ILE A 84 3.69 -1.92 19.90
C ILE A 84 5.02 -2.65 19.80
N ASP A 85 6.06 -2.20 20.52
CA ASP A 85 7.37 -2.85 20.53
C ASP A 85 7.29 -4.31 20.97
N ARG A 86 6.50 -4.60 22.00
CA ARG A 86 6.25 -5.96 22.49
C ARG A 86 5.61 -6.83 21.39
N VAL A 87 4.52 -6.33 20.80
CA VAL A 87 3.77 -7.04 19.75
C VAL A 87 4.63 -7.31 18.51
N LEU A 88 5.39 -6.31 18.06
CA LEU A 88 6.29 -6.48 16.93
C LEU A 88 7.35 -7.56 17.20
N ARG A 89 7.94 -7.61 18.41
CA ARG A 89 8.93 -8.64 18.79
C ARG A 89 8.32 -10.04 18.88
N GLU A 90 7.10 -10.16 19.36
CA GLU A 90 6.37 -11.43 19.42
C GLU A 90 6.00 -11.95 18.03
N ASN A 91 5.33 -11.13 17.24
CA ASN A 91 4.83 -11.55 15.93
C ASN A 91 5.97 -11.73 14.91
N LEU A 92 6.92 -10.79 14.86
CA LEU A 92 8.06 -10.81 13.92
C LEU A 92 9.29 -11.52 14.50
N SER A 93 9.10 -12.50 15.39
CA SER A 93 10.21 -13.33 15.88
C SER A 93 10.81 -14.14 14.74
N ALA A 94 12.10 -14.46 14.84
CA ALA A 94 12.79 -15.27 13.82
C ALA A 94 12.09 -16.61 13.57
N GLU A 95 11.53 -17.24 14.62
CA GLU A 95 10.80 -18.49 14.51
C GLU A 95 9.53 -18.34 13.66
N ASN A 96 8.69 -17.35 13.97
CA ASN A 96 7.46 -17.09 13.23
C ASN A 96 7.75 -16.77 11.75
N ILE A 97 8.75 -15.95 11.49
CA ILE A 97 9.13 -15.59 10.12
C ILE A 97 9.68 -16.77 9.34
N LEU A 98 10.41 -17.70 9.97
CA LEU A 98 10.85 -18.93 9.32
C LEU A 98 9.66 -19.82 8.95
N GLN A 99 8.61 -19.89 9.78
CA GLN A 99 7.39 -20.63 9.45
C GLN A 99 6.61 -19.98 8.28
N GLU A 100 6.48 -18.66 8.27
CA GLU A 100 5.91 -17.93 7.11
C GLU A 100 6.71 -18.19 5.83
N THR A 101 8.03 -18.15 5.93
CA THR A 101 8.94 -18.41 4.80
C THR A 101 8.77 -19.83 4.27
N ALA A 102 8.71 -20.81 5.17
CA ALA A 102 8.49 -22.22 4.80
C ALA A 102 7.12 -22.42 4.13
N TYR A 103 6.06 -21.77 4.65
CA TYR A 103 4.73 -21.85 4.04
C TYR A 103 4.74 -21.33 2.61
N ILE A 104 5.28 -20.13 2.37
CA ILE A 104 5.23 -19.48 1.04
C ILE A 104 6.16 -20.20 0.05
N SER A 105 7.27 -20.78 0.53
CA SER A 105 8.21 -21.53 -0.31
C SER A 105 7.71 -22.94 -0.66
N ALA A 106 6.64 -23.42 -0.05
CA ALA A 106 6.11 -24.75 -0.31
C ALA A 106 5.55 -24.86 -1.74
N PRO A 107 5.58 -26.06 -2.35
CA PRO A 107 5.02 -26.29 -3.68
C PRO A 107 3.55 -25.84 -3.78
N GLY A 108 3.19 -25.16 -4.89
CA GLY A 108 1.84 -24.67 -5.13
C GLY A 108 1.49 -23.35 -4.41
N ARG A 109 2.43 -22.72 -3.67
CA ARG A 109 2.19 -21.46 -2.94
C ARG A 109 2.69 -20.20 -3.65
N GLY A 110 3.35 -20.32 -4.78
CA GLY A 110 3.99 -19.19 -5.49
C GLY A 110 3.06 -18.07 -6.00
N PHE A 111 1.74 -18.21 -5.85
CA PHE A 111 0.75 -17.17 -6.16
C PHE A 111 0.10 -16.57 -4.90
N PHE A 112 0.39 -17.13 -3.71
CA PHE A 112 -0.17 -16.62 -2.45
C PHE A 112 0.22 -15.15 -2.25
N GLU A 113 -0.78 -14.30 -2.04
CA GLU A 113 -0.64 -12.86 -1.80
C GLU A 113 0.04 -12.03 -2.91
N ARG A 114 0.26 -12.61 -4.09
CA ARG A 114 0.95 -11.97 -5.20
C ARG A 114 0.05 -11.04 -6.01
N PRO A 115 0.44 -9.79 -6.32
CA PRO A 115 1.67 -9.12 -5.83
C PRO A 115 1.45 -8.21 -4.61
N TYR A 116 0.21 -7.97 -4.17
CA TYR A 116 -0.19 -6.94 -3.20
C TYR A 116 0.40 -7.17 -1.82
N GLY A 117 0.18 -8.37 -1.25
CA GLY A 117 0.73 -8.73 0.05
C GLY A 117 2.26 -8.74 0.05
N TRP A 118 2.88 -9.17 -1.07
CA TRP A 118 4.34 -9.11 -1.23
C TRP A 118 4.85 -7.67 -1.18
N ALA A 119 4.17 -6.76 -1.85
CA ALA A 119 4.53 -5.34 -1.86
C ALA A 119 4.42 -4.71 -0.47
N TRP A 120 3.35 -5.00 0.28
CA TRP A 120 3.21 -4.54 1.65
C TRP A 120 4.24 -5.13 2.61
N LEU A 121 4.65 -6.39 2.41
CA LEU A 121 5.74 -6.98 3.20
C LEU A 121 7.07 -6.26 2.95
N LEU A 122 7.37 -5.93 1.69
CA LEU A 122 8.55 -5.11 1.37
C LEU A 122 8.46 -3.71 1.99
N LYS A 123 7.27 -3.12 2.03
CA LYS A 123 7.05 -1.83 2.71
C LYS A 123 7.23 -1.94 4.23
N LEU A 124 6.77 -3.03 4.85
CA LEU A 124 7.04 -3.32 6.26
C LEU A 124 8.55 -3.44 6.51
N ALA A 125 9.27 -4.15 5.65
CA ALA A 125 10.73 -4.28 5.75
C ALA A 125 11.42 -2.91 5.63
N GLU A 126 10.98 -2.05 4.72
CA GLU A 126 11.46 -0.67 4.58
C GLU A 126 11.30 0.13 5.88
N GLU A 127 10.12 0.07 6.51
CA GLU A 127 9.87 0.77 7.77
C GLU A 127 10.75 0.24 8.90
N LEU A 128 10.92 -1.09 8.99
CA LEU A 128 11.78 -1.73 9.99
C LEU A 128 13.25 -1.36 9.81
N LEU A 129 13.77 -1.28 8.59
CA LEU A 129 15.15 -0.83 8.32
C LEU A 129 15.43 0.57 8.90
N ARG A 130 14.39 1.40 9.02
CA ARG A 130 14.46 2.76 9.57
C ARG A 130 14.15 2.83 11.08
N TYR A 131 13.68 1.73 11.68
CA TYR A 131 13.20 1.70 13.06
C TYR A 131 13.97 0.72 13.95
N ASP A 132 14.00 -0.55 13.60
CA ASP A 132 14.62 -1.64 14.37
C ASP A 132 15.31 -2.64 13.43
N VAL A 133 16.62 -2.50 13.31
CA VAL A 133 17.45 -3.33 12.42
C VAL A 133 17.44 -4.81 12.79
N GLN A 134 17.18 -5.16 14.05
CA GLN A 134 17.09 -6.56 14.47
C GLN A 134 15.79 -7.20 13.97
N LEU A 135 14.66 -6.50 14.08
CA LEU A 135 13.39 -6.96 13.50
C LEU A 135 13.47 -7.01 11.97
N ALA A 136 14.14 -6.04 11.34
CA ALA A 136 14.41 -6.09 9.90
C ALA A 136 15.24 -7.33 9.52
N ALA A 137 16.25 -7.68 10.32
CA ALA A 137 17.05 -8.90 10.10
C ALA A 137 16.22 -10.17 10.24
N ASN A 138 15.31 -10.24 11.22
CA ASN A 138 14.39 -11.37 11.35
C ASN A 138 13.54 -11.56 10.10
N LEU A 139 13.08 -10.45 9.47
CA LEU A 139 12.21 -10.48 8.29
C LEU A 139 12.94 -10.90 7.00
N THR A 140 14.27 -10.85 6.98
CA THR A 140 15.10 -11.08 5.78
C THR A 140 14.78 -12.36 5.00
N PRO A 141 14.57 -13.55 5.62
CA PRO A 141 14.25 -14.76 4.86
C PRO A 141 12.96 -14.62 4.04
N LEU A 142 11.91 -14.05 4.65
CA LEU A 142 10.62 -13.88 3.99
C LEU A 142 10.69 -12.79 2.89
N VAL A 143 11.39 -11.70 3.15
CA VAL A 143 11.69 -10.66 2.16
C VAL A 143 12.44 -11.25 0.95
N GLY A 144 13.41 -12.13 1.18
CA GLY A 144 14.15 -12.81 0.12
C GLY A 144 13.25 -13.63 -0.82
N VAL A 145 12.27 -14.34 -0.27
CA VAL A 145 11.27 -15.08 -1.08
C VAL A 145 10.40 -14.13 -1.90
N MET A 146 9.88 -13.04 -1.31
CA MET A 146 9.05 -12.06 -2.02
C MET A 146 9.82 -11.34 -3.13
N ARG A 147 11.05 -10.92 -2.83
CA ARG A 147 11.96 -10.30 -3.79
C ARG A 147 12.23 -11.21 -4.99
N THR A 148 12.64 -12.45 -4.72
CA THR A 148 12.89 -13.45 -5.77
C THR A 148 11.62 -13.75 -6.56
N GLY A 149 10.48 -13.85 -5.87
CA GLY A 149 9.17 -14.00 -6.49
C GLY A 149 8.82 -12.87 -7.45
N LEU A 150 9.06 -11.61 -7.09
CA LEU A 150 8.83 -10.46 -7.97
C LEU A 150 9.74 -10.47 -9.19
N LEU A 151 11.04 -10.76 -9.00
CA LEU A 151 12.00 -10.87 -10.09
C LEU A 151 11.66 -11.98 -11.09
N ALA A 152 10.99 -13.04 -10.65
CA ALA A 152 10.50 -14.11 -11.52
C ALA A 152 9.14 -13.81 -12.15
N TYR A 153 8.21 -13.21 -11.37
CA TYR A 153 6.83 -12.97 -11.79
C TYR A 153 6.69 -11.86 -12.82
N LEU A 154 7.31 -10.70 -12.58
CA LEU A 154 7.13 -9.54 -13.46
C LEU A 154 7.60 -9.81 -14.91
N PRO A 155 8.72 -10.52 -15.19
CA PRO A 155 9.05 -10.88 -16.57
C PRO A 155 8.07 -11.84 -17.23
N ALA A 156 7.40 -12.68 -16.45
CA ALA A 156 6.41 -13.63 -16.97
C ALA A 156 5.08 -12.94 -17.37
N LEU A 157 4.84 -11.71 -16.91
CA LEU A 157 3.68 -10.93 -17.34
C LEU A 157 3.89 -10.41 -18.77
N THR A 158 3.01 -10.82 -19.70
CA THR A 158 2.96 -10.24 -21.06
C THR A 158 2.47 -8.79 -21.00
N HIS A 159 1.51 -8.52 -20.12
CA HIS A 159 0.92 -7.20 -19.90
C HIS A 159 0.86 -6.87 -18.40
N PRO A 160 1.07 -5.61 -17.99
CA PRO A 160 0.84 -5.20 -16.62
C PRO A 160 -0.65 -5.27 -16.27
N VAL A 161 -0.97 -5.60 -15.02
CA VAL A 161 -2.35 -5.56 -14.51
C VAL A 161 -2.66 -4.14 -14.06
N ARG A 162 -3.72 -3.52 -14.65
CA ARG A 162 -4.03 -2.10 -14.50
C ARG A 162 -5.32 -1.79 -13.73
N HIS A 163 -6.01 -2.79 -13.17
CA HIS A 163 -7.25 -2.51 -12.44
C HIS A 163 -6.99 -2.06 -10.99
N GLY A 164 -8.02 -1.46 -10.38
CA GLY A 164 -7.94 -0.77 -9.09
C GLY A 164 -8.05 -1.69 -7.86
N VAL A 165 -7.63 -2.97 -7.97
CA VAL A 165 -7.67 -3.94 -6.87
C VAL A 165 -6.31 -4.62 -6.66
N HIS A 166 -6.23 -5.61 -5.77
CA HIS A 166 -5.00 -6.24 -5.26
C HIS A 166 -3.93 -6.59 -6.32
N ASN A 167 -4.33 -6.90 -7.55
CA ASN A 167 -3.38 -7.32 -8.58
C ASN A 167 -2.69 -6.16 -9.31
N ASN A 168 -2.91 -4.90 -8.92
CA ASN A 168 -2.35 -3.73 -9.59
C ASN A 168 -0.82 -3.76 -9.61
N THR A 169 -0.25 -3.80 -10.81
CA THR A 169 1.20 -3.92 -11.01
C THR A 169 1.94 -2.63 -10.62
N ALA A 170 1.41 -1.47 -10.98
CA ALA A 170 2.04 -0.17 -10.70
C ALA A 170 2.17 0.06 -9.18
N PHE A 171 1.10 -0.21 -8.43
CA PHE A 171 1.11 -0.13 -6.97
C PHE A 171 2.16 -1.07 -6.35
N ALA A 172 2.14 -2.35 -6.75
CA ALA A 172 3.06 -3.32 -6.17
C ALA A 172 4.53 -2.97 -6.44
N VAL A 173 4.83 -2.54 -7.67
CA VAL A 173 6.20 -2.16 -8.04
C VAL A 173 6.63 -0.85 -7.36
N LYS A 174 5.70 0.10 -7.11
CA LYS A 174 6.02 1.32 -6.37
C LYS A 174 6.53 1.01 -4.96
N LEU A 175 5.83 0.14 -4.21
CA LEU A 175 6.26 -0.25 -2.87
C LEU A 175 7.57 -1.05 -2.89
N ALA A 176 7.75 -1.95 -3.88
CA ALA A 176 8.99 -2.69 -4.06
C ALA A 176 10.18 -1.77 -4.37
N LEU A 177 9.95 -0.70 -5.15
CA LEU A 177 10.96 0.31 -5.49
C LEU A 177 11.36 1.15 -4.27
N ASP A 178 10.41 1.49 -3.40
CA ASP A 178 10.68 2.21 -2.16
C ASP A 178 11.56 1.38 -1.22
N TYR A 179 11.21 0.10 -1.03
CA TYR A 179 12.04 -0.84 -0.30
C TYR A 179 13.45 -0.94 -0.91
N ALA A 180 13.55 -1.15 -2.22
CA ALA A 180 14.83 -1.33 -2.91
C ALA A 180 15.76 -0.11 -2.74
N ARG A 181 15.21 1.11 -2.69
CA ARG A 181 15.95 2.33 -2.42
C ARG A 181 16.47 2.39 -0.97
N THR A 182 15.64 2.03 -0.01
CA THR A 182 16.00 2.07 1.41
C THR A 182 16.99 0.96 1.79
N ALA A 183 16.81 -0.23 1.21
CA ALA A 183 17.68 -1.39 1.42
C ALA A 183 18.97 -1.38 0.57
N ASP A 184 19.16 -0.36 -0.28
CA ASP A 184 20.24 -0.28 -1.30
C ASP A 184 20.31 -1.50 -2.24
N ASP A 185 19.14 -2.11 -2.52
CA ASP A 185 19.02 -3.23 -3.46
C ASP A 185 19.04 -2.72 -4.92
N GLN A 186 20.22 -2.58 -5.47
CA GLN A 186 20.42 -2.02 -6.81
C GLN A 186 19.82 -2.91 -7.91
N GLU A 187 19.84 -4.25 -7.74
CA GLU A 187 19.26 -5.18 -8.71
C GLU A 187 17.74 -4.99 -8.80
N LEU A 188 17.05 -5.06 -7.66
CA LEU A 188 15.58 -4.87 -7.62
C LEU A 188 15.18 -3.46 -8.11
N LYS A 189 15.93 -2.44 -7.72
CA LYS A 189 15.71 -1.05 -8.16
C LYS A 189 15.80 -0.90 -9.67
N LEU A 190 16.88 -1.38 -10.28
CA LEU A 190 17.09 -1.32 -11.73
C LEU A 190 16.04 -2.12 -12.47
N PHE A 191 15.72 -3.30 -11.95
CA PHE A 191 14.70 -4.17 -12.51
C PHE A 191 13.31 -3.50 -12.50
N CYS A 192 12.87 -2.99 -11.37
CA CYS A 192 11.59 -2.27 -11.25
C CYS A 192 11.56 -1.05 -12.19
N THR A 193 12.61 -0.24 -12.18
CA THR A 193 12.70 0.96 -13.03
C THR A 193 12.59 0.61 -14.53
N SER A 194 13.33 -0.39 -14.99
CA SER A 194 13.31 -0.80 -16.39
C SER A 194 11.95 -1.38 -16.81
N ARG A 195 11.30 -2.16 -15.93
CA ARG A 195 9.97 -2.72 -16.23
C ARG A 195 8.90 -1.65 -16.30
N MET A 196 8.90 -0.67 -15.41
CA MET A 196 7.92 0.43 -15.45
C MET A 196 8.12 1.27 -16.70
N ALA A 197 9.36 1.62 -17.04
CA ALA A 197 9.66 2.35 -18.27
C ALA A 197 9.22 1.57 -19.53
N TYR A 198 9.40 0.25 -19.57
CA TYR A 198 8.97 -0.60 -20.67
C TYR A 198 7.44 -0.66 -20.81
N TRP A 199 6.71 -0.85 -19.71
CA TRP A 199 5.25 -1.02 -19.78
C TRP A 199 4.49 0.29 -19.90
N PHE A 200 4.92 1.34 -19.21
CA PHE A 200 4.17 2.58 -19.06
C PHE A 200 4.78 3.79 -19.75
N GLY A 201 6.04 3.70 -20.18
CA GLY A 201 6.76 4.83 -20.74
C GLY A 201 6.14 5.43 -22.01
N HIS A 202 5.37 4.63 -22.75
CA HIS A 202 4.71 5.04 -24.00
C HIS A 202 3.21 5.26 -23.86
N ASP A 203 2.65 5.13 -22.66
CA ASP A 203 1.21 5.31 -22.45
C ASP A 203 0.79 6.77 -22.69
N THR A 204 -0.34 6.91 -23.36
CA THR A 204 -0.93 8.21 -23.75
C THR A 204 -2.43 8.15 -23.64
N ASP A 205 -3.06 9.29 -23.34
CA ASP A 205 -4.52 9.48 -23.30
C ASP A 205 -5.25 8.36 -22.52
N TYR A 206 -4.78 8.11 -21.29
CA TYR A 206 -5.35 7.07 -20.44
C TYR A 206 -6.84 7.32 -20.15
N GLY A 207 -7.65 6.27 -20.27
CA GLY A 207 -9.11 6.34 -20.15
C GLY A 207 -9.66 6.60 -18.74
N ALA A 208 -9.04 7.49 -17.96
CA ALA A 208 -9.38 7.78 -16.57
C ALA A 208 -10.84 8.28 -16.35
N ARG A 209 -11.54 8.67 -17.39
CA ARG A 209 -12.98 8.99 -17.34
C ARG A 209 -13.87 7.80 -16.91
N TRP A 210 -13.35 6.58 -16.99
CA TRP A 210 -14.06 5.37 -16.58
C TRP A 210 -13.84 4.99 -15.12
N GLU A 211 -12.87 5.62 -14.44
CA GLU A 211 -12.69 5.44 -13.00
C GLU A 211 -13.79 6.14 -12.18
N PRO A 212 -14.17 5.57 -11.04
CA PRO A 212 -13.76 4.26 -10.53
C PRO A 212 -14.61 3.11 -11.07
N SER A 213 -14.07 1.87 -10.97
CA SER A 213 -14.89 0.66 -10.96
C SER A 213 -15.54 0.47 -9.57
N GLY A 214 -16.57 -0.38 -9.48
CA GLY A 214 -17.43 -0.49 -8.28
C GLY A 214 -16.74 -0.98 -7.01
N GLU A 215 -15.60 -1.65 -7.12
CA GLU A 215 -14.85 -2.24 -6.00
C GLU A 215 -13.39 -1.73 -5.94
N ASP A 216 -13.05 -0.67 -6.67
CA ASP A 216 -11.69 -0.14 -6.66
C ASP A 216 -11.33 0.43 -5.28
N PHE A 217 -10.15 0.11 -4.79
CA PHE A 217 -9.50 0.79 -3.66
C PHE A 217 -8.16 1.43 -4.04
N LEU A 218 -7.76 1.26 -5.30
CA LEU A 218 -6.63 1.94 -5.94
C LEU A 218 -7.15 2.65 -7.20
N SER A 219 -6.59 3.81 -7.51
CA SER A 219 -6.82 4.48 -8.80
C SER A 219 -5.79 3.96 -9.81
N PRO A 220 -6.21 3.21 -10.84
CA PRO A 220 -5.26 2.74 -11.86
C PRO A 220 -4.44 3.85 -12.49
N ALA A 221 -5.09 4.96 -12.90
CA ALA A 221 -4.40 6.09 -13.49
C ALA A 221 -3.39 6.74 -12.54
N LEU A 222 -3.79 6.97 -11.27
CA LEU A 222 -2.93 7.70 -10.33
C LEU A 222 -1.81 6.82 -9.78
N THR A 223 -2.02 5.52 -9.57
CA THR A 223 -0.92 4.60 -9.19
C THR A 223 0.11 4.45 -10.29
N GLU A 224 -0.33 4.44 -11.56
CA GLU A 224 0.59 4.45 -12.70
C GLU A 224 1.38 5.77 -12.75
N ALA A 225 0.70 6.91 -12.58
CA ALA A 225 1.37 8.21 -12.55
C ALA A 225 2.37 8.31 -11.37
N GLU A 226 2.02 7.78 -10.20
CA GLU A 226 2.88 7.77 -9.02
C GLU A 226 4.17 6.96 -9.24
N VAL A 227 4.06 5.74 -9.77
CA VAL A 227 5.26 4.93 -10.04
C VAL A 227 6.11 5.55 -11.14
N MET A 228 5.51 6.17 -12.16
CA MET A 228 6.26 6.86 -13.20
C MET A 228 6.94 8.14 -12.70
N ALA A 229 6.36 8.86 -11.74
CA ALA A 229 7.02 9.96 -11.04
C ALA A 229 8.25 9.49 -10.25
N ALA A 230 8.20 8.26 -9.72
CA ALA A 230 9.34 7.66 -9.03
C ALA A 230 10.44 7.15 -9.97
N VAL A 231 10.11 6.82 -11.22
CA VAL A 231 11.02 6.19 -12.21
C VAL A 231 11.68 7.21 -13.13
N LEU A 232 10.93 8.23 -13.56
CA LEU A 232 11.40 9.20 -14.53
C LEU A 232 12.08 10.41 -13.86
N PRO A 233 13.10 11.02 -14.50
CA PRO A 233 13.57 12.35 -14.12
C PRO A 233 12.43 13.38 -14.17
N PRO A 234 12.43 14.45 -13.36
CA PRO A 234 11.31 15.39 -13.23
C PRO A 234 10.78 15.95 -14.54
N ASP A 235 11.66 16.42 -15.44
CA ASP A 235 11.27 16.99 -16.74
C ASP A 235 10.66 15.93 -17.66
N ASN A 236 11.18 14.70 -17.61
CA ASN A 236 10.65 13.59 -18.40
C ASN A 236 9.28 13.16 -17.86
N PHE A 237 9.14 13.14 -16.55
CA PHE A 237 7.86 12.85 -15.90
C PHE A 237 6.79 13.89 -16.25
N SER A 238 7.10 15.18 -16.18
CA SER A 238 6.14 16.25 -16.54
C SER A 238 5.65 16.11 -17.97
N ARG A 239 6.56 15.80 -18.93
CA ARG A 239 6.21 15.56 -20.35
C ARG A 239 5.41 14.28 -20.54
N TRP A 240 5.78 13.20 -19.85
CA TRP A 240 5.03 11.94 -19.88
C TRP A 240 3.62 12.13 -19.33
N LEU A 241 3.47 12.78 -18.17
CA LEU A 241 2.18 13.05 -17.54
C LEU A 241 1.25 13.87 -18.43
N SER A 242 1.81 14.84 -19.20
CA SER A 242 1.03 15.64 -20.15
C SER A 242 0.49 14.82 -21.34
N ARG A 243 1.11 13.71 -21.68
CA ARG A 243 0.61 12.78 -22.72
C ARG A 243 -0.32 11.74 -22.13
N PHE A 244 -0.03 11.26 -20.94
CA PHE A 244 -0.78 10.22 -20.24
C PHE A 244 -2.15 10.73 -19.80
N LEU A 245 -2.20 11.93 -19.19
CA LEU A 245 -3.43 12.60 -18.73
C LEU A 245 -3.43 14.04 -19.25
N PRO A 246 -3.76 14.28 -20.52
CA PRO A 246 -3.50 15.56 -21.21
C PRO A 246 -4.27 16.74 -20.62
N ASN A 247 -5.43 16.52 -20.00
CA ASN A 247 -6.32 17.56 -19.53
C ASN A 247 -6.25 17.81 -18.00
N LEU A 248 -5.20 17.31 -17.31
CA LEU A 248 -5.05 17.55 -15.86
C LEU A 248 -4.98 19.04 -15.49
N HIS A 249 -4.39 19.87 -16.34
CA HIS A 249 -4.28 21.31 -16.15
C HIS A 249 -5.63 22.03 -16.15
N THR A 250 -6.66 21.45 -16.76
CA THR A 250 -8.05 21.97 -16.74
C THR A 250 -8.91 21.37 -15.63
N GLY A 251 -8.42 20.34 -14.93
CA GLY A 251 -9.17 19.58 -13.93
C GLY A 251 -9.99 18.43 -14.51
N GLU A 252 -9.60 17.94 -15.69
CA GLU A 252 -10.27 16.81 -16.35
C GLU A 252 -9.37 15.56 -16.38
N PRO A 253 -9.94 14.36 -16.32
CA PRO A 253 -11.38 14.08 -16.12
C PRO A 253 -11.83 14.42 -14.69
N ILE A 254 -12.92 15.12 -14.55
CA ILE A 254 -13.46 15.58 -13.25
C ILE A 254 -13.58 14.45 -12.20
N LYS A 255 -13.84 13.23 -12.63
CA LYS A 255 -13.97 12.07 -11.74
C LYS A 255 -12.68 11.72 -10.98
N LEU A 256 -11.50 12.04 -11.50
CA LEU A 256 -10.23 11.86 -10.77
C LEU A 256 -10.08 12.88 -9.64
N PHE A 257 -10.59 14.08 -9.84
CA PHE A 257 -10.48 15.21 -8.91
C PHE A 257 -11.61 15.23 -7.87
N THR A 258 -12.69 14.49 -8.09
CA THR A 258 -13.85 14.47 -7.20
C THR A 258 -13.83 13.26 -6.30
N PRO A 259 -13.91 13.44 -4.96
CA PRO A 259 -14.01 12.30 -4.04
C PRO A 259 -15.20 11.40 -4.38
N VAL A 260 -14.96 10.11 -4.30
CA VAL A 260 -15.99 9.10 -4.59
C VAL A 260 -16.96 9.01 -3.42
N ARG A 261 -18.26 9.09 -3.72
CA ARG A 261 -19.31 8.85 -2.74
C ARG A 261 -19.47 7.35 -2.51
N VAL A 262 -19.46 6.94 -1.25
CA VAL A 262 -19.69 5.55 -0.83
C VAL A 262 -21.15 5.39 -0.44
N SER A 263 -21.91 4.62 -1.20
CA SER A 263 -23.37 4.47 -1.03
C SER A 263 -23.74 3.55 0.14
N ASN A 264 -22.92 2.54 0.40
CA ASN A 264 -23.13 1.59 1.50
C ASN A 264 -21.76 1.23 2.14
N PRO A 265 -21.33 1.97 3.16
CA PRO A 265 -20.04 1.74 3.81
C PRO A 265 -19.99 0.45 4.66
N SER A 266 -21.14 -0.19 4.93
CA SER A 266 -21.19 -1.46 5.65
C SER A 266 -20.99 -2.69 4.76
N ASP A 267 -21.13 -2.53 3.43
CA ASP A 267 -20.79 -3.58 2.48
C ASP A 267 -19.26 -3.62 2.30
N PRO A 268 -18.58 -4.76 2.58
CA PRO A 268 -17.13 -4.83 2.56
C PRO A 268 -16.50 -4.51 1.19
N LYS A 269 -17.23 -4.77 0.09
CA LYS A 269 -16.76 -4.47 -1.27
C LYS A 269 -16.99 -3.01 -1.65
N ILE A 270 -18.15 -2.45 -1.32
CA ILE A 270 -18.45 -1.04 -1.57
C ILE A 270 -17.58 -0.13 -0.67
N ALA A 271 -17.25 -0.58 0.55
CA ALA A 271 -16.33 0.11 1.45
C ALA A 271 -14.91 0.29 0.87
N HIS A 272 -14.50 -0.51 -0.12
CA HIS A 272 -13.26 -0.32 -0.87
C HIS A 272 -13.13 1.11 -1.44
N LEU A 273 -14.23 1.73 -1.83
CA LEU A 273 -14.24 3.10 -2.34
C LEU A 273 -13.79 4.15 -1.30
N ILE A 274 -13.84 3.84 0.02
CA ILE A 274 -13.22 4.67 1.06
C ILE A 274 -11.70 4.63 0.90
N GLY A 275 -11.15 3.43 0.75
CA GLY A 275 -9.74 3.22 0.48
C GLY A 275 -9.27 3.86 -0.83
N LEU A 276 -10.12 3.88 -1.86
CA LEU A 276 -9.85 4.59 -3.10
C LEU A 276 -9.65 6.10 -2.88
N ASN A 277 -10.47 6.73 -2.04
CA ASN A 277 -10.27 8.13 -1.68
C ASN A 277 -8.93 8.33 -0.95
N LEU A 278 -8.53 7.44 -0.04
CA LEU A 278 -7.21 7.48 0.62
C LEU A 278 -6.07 7.28 -0.40
N ASN A 279 -6.20 6.30 -1.30
CA ASN A 279 -5.22 6.09 -2.37
C ASN A 279 -5.08 7.32 -3.26
N ARG A 280 -6.19 7.89 -3.71
CA ARG A 280 -6.16 9.11 -4.52
C ARG A 280 -5.51 10.28 -3.76
N ALA A 281 -5.77 10.40 -2.45
CA ALA A 281 -5.15 11.44 -1.63
C ALA A 281 -3.62 11.35 -1.63
N TRP A 282 -3.04 10.16 -1.39
CA TRP A 282 -1.58 10.03 -1.42
C TRP A 282 -0.98 10.16 -2.82
N CYS A 283 -1.63 9.57 -3.84
CA CYS A 283 -1.16 9.69 -5.21
C CYS A 283 -1.13 11.16 -5.66
N TRP A 284 -2.21 11.92 -5.44
CA TRP A 284 -2.26 13.34 -5.77
C TRP A 284 -1.21 14.15 -5.00
N ARG A 285 -1.00 13.85 -3.71
CA ARG A 285 0.05 14.48 -2.91
C ARG A 285 1.43 14.21 -3.51
N ARG A 286 1.73 12.97 -3.87
CA ARG A 286 3.00 12.57 -4.50
C ARG A 286 3.20 13.26 -5.85
N LEU A 287 2.17 13.31 -6.68
CA LEU A 287 2.21 14.03 -7.95
C LEU A 287 2.49 15.52 -7.75
N ALA A 288 1.83 16.16 -6.79
CA ALA A 288 2.09 17.55 -6.45
C ALA A 288 3.55 17.81 -6.05
N LEU A 289 4.16 16.90 -5.28
CA LEU A 289 5.57 16.98 -4.88
C LEU A 289 6.54 16.72 -6.04
N SER A 290 6.12 16.01 -7.07
CA SER A 290 6.94 15.63 -8.22
C SER A 290 6.88 16.64 -9.37
N LEU A 291 5.99 17.62 -9.30
CA LEU A 291 5.83 18.70 -10.28
C LEU A 291 6.53 19.97 -9.80
N ALA A 292 7.06 20.77 -10.76
CA ALA A 292 7.64 22.07 -10.46
C ALA A 292 6.58 23.03 -9.87
N GLU A 293 6.99 23.97 -9.02
CA GLU A 293 6.09 24.96 -8.42
C GLU A 293 5.35 25.81 -9.46
N SER A 294 5.95 26.03 -10.62
CA SER A 294 5.34 26.75 -11.74
C SER A 294 4.38 25.91 -12.58
N ASP A 295 4.27 24.60 -12.32
CA ASP A 295 3.37 23.72 -13.07
C ASP A 295 1.92 23.89 -12.58
N PRO A 296 0.98 24.32 -13.47
CA PRO A 296 -0.40 24.58 -13.07
C PRO A 296 -1.15 23.36 -12.54
N ARG A 297 -0.64 22.15 -12.80
CA ARG A 297 -1.19 20.89 -12.29
C ARG A 297 -0.87 20.67 -10.80
N GLN A 298 0.19 21.30 -10.27
CA GLN A 298 0.65 21.13 -8.90
C GLN A 298 -0.40 21.56 -7.88
N GLU A 299 -0.96 22.78 -8.02
CA GLU A 299 -1.98 23.29 -7.12
C GLU A 299 -3.24 22.44 -7.17
N ARG A 300 -3.70 22.06 -8.38
CA ARG A 300 -4.86 21.18 -8.54
C ARG A 300 -4.66 19.81 -7.88
N ALA A 301 -3.46 19.24 -7.98
CA ALA A 301 -3.11 17.99 -7.33
C ALA A 301 -3.13 18.12 -5.79
N ARG A 302 -2.60 19.23 -5.24
CA ARG A 302 -2.69 19.52 -3.79
C ARG A 302 -4.14 19.60 -3.31
N ASP A 303 -4.97 20.38 -4.01
CA ASP A 303 -6.38 20.54 -3.66
C ASP A 303 -7.15 19.21 -3.76
N ALA A 304 -6.88 18.40 -4.79
CA ALA A 304 -7.48 17.10 -4.93
C ALA A 304 -7.05 16.17 -3.78
N ALA A 305 -5.76 16.16 -3.42
CA ALA A 305 -5.26 15.37 -2.30
C ALA A 305 -5.99 15.68 -0.99
N VAL A 306 -6.17 16.97 -0.67
CA VAL A 306 -6.88 17.41 0.53
C VAL A 306 -8.34 16.95 0.50
N ARG A 307 -9.07 17.22 -0.60
CA ARG A 307 -10.50 16.87 -0.72
C ARG A 307 -10.73 15.35 -0.58
N HIS A 308 -9.89 14.54 -1.19
CA HIS A 308 -10.02 13.09 -1.11
C HIS A 308 -9.74 12.57 0.31
N LEU A 309 -8.73 13.12 1.01
CA LEU A 309 -8.43 12.78 2.39
C LEU A 309 -9.57 13.17 3.33
N GLU A 310 -10.07 14.41 3.24
CA GLU A 310 -11.17 14.92 4.07
C GLU A 310 -12.47 14.14 3.87
N ALA A 311 -12.72 13.62 2.66
CA ALA A 311 -13.89 12.79 2.38
C ALA A 311 -13.75 11.37 2.98
N ALA A 312 -12.54 10.84 3.12
CA ALA A 312 -12.31 9.49 3.58
C ALA A 312 -12.16 9.37 5.11
N LEU A 313 -11.45 10.30 5.75
CA LEU A 313 -11.12 10.21 7.19
C LEU A 313 -12.34 10.01 8.10
N PRO A 314 -13.47 10.74 7.95
CA PRO A 314 -14.66 10.56 8.79
C PRO A 314 -15.35 9.19 8.61
N MET A 315 -15.01 8.45 7.53
CA MET A 315 -15.60 7.15 7.24
C MET A 315 -14.82 5.97 7.86
N ILE A 316 -13.68 6.23 8.48
CA ILE A 316 -12.91 5.22 9.22
C ILE A 316 -13.59 5.02 10.57
N ASP A 317 -14.39 3.95 10.67
CA ASP A 317 -15.10 3.60 11.89
C ASP A 317 -14.36 2.49 12.63
N VAL A 318 -13.81 2.84 13.78
CA VAL A 318 -13.04 1.91 14.63
C VAL A 318 -13.89 0.75 15.18
N ASN A 319 -15.21 0.90 15.21
CA ASN A 319 -16.14 -0.11 15.71
C ASN A 319 -16.63 -1.08 14.62
N ASP A 320 -16.42 -0.75 13.34
CA ASP A 320 -16.77 -1.62 12.22
C ASP A 320 -15.52 -2.35 11.71
N PHE A 321 -15.39 -3.62 12.05
CA PHE A 321 -14.22 -4.43 11.67
C PHE A 321 -13.99 -4.50 10.15
N ASN A 322 -15.03 -4.50 9.33
CA ASN A 322 -14.89 -4.53 7.88
C ASN A 322 -14.14 -3.32 7.32
N ARG A 323 -14.15 -2.20 8.05
CA ARG A 323 -13.43 -0.97 7.74
C ARG A 323 -12.15 -0.83 8.56
N ALA A 324 -12.24 -1.16 9.84
CA ALA A 324 -11.17 -0.97 10.81
C ALA A 324 -9.92 -1.81 10.53
N HIS A 325 -10.06 -3.02 9.95
CA HIS A 325 -8.94 -3.94 9.77
C HIS A 325 -7.92 -3.48 8.71
N TRP A 326 -8.21 -2.46 7.90
CA TRP A 326 -7.31 -2.03 6.83
C TRP A 326 -7.26 -0.52 6.55
N LEU A 327 -8.39 0.22 6.67
CA LEU A 327 -8.45 1.64 6.30
C LEU A 327 -7.50 2.54 7.10
N ALA A 328 -7.26 2.21 8.38
CA ALA A 328 -6.34 3.00 9.21
C ALA A 328 -4.91 3.00 8.64
N SER A 329 -4.42 1.87 8.13
CA SER A 329 -3.09 1.81 7.52
C SER A 329 -3.01 2.63 6.23
N PHE A 330 -4.07 2.66 5.43
CA PHE A 330 -4.17 3.52 4.26
C PHE A 330 -4.20 5.00 4.64
N ALA A 331 -4.94 5.38 5.71
CA ALA A 331 -4.98 6.75 6.19
C ALA A 331 -3.61 7.23 6.69
N VAL A 332 -2.95 6.42 7.53
CA VAL A 332 -1.59 6.74 8.00
C VAL A 332 -0.63 6.86 6.84
N TYR A 333 -0.68 5.95 5.85
CA TYR A 333 0.13 6.02 4.65
C TYR A 333 -0.14 7.32 3.88
N ALA A 334 -1.40 7.65 3.60
CA ALA A 334 -1.78 8.85 2.89
C ALA A 334 -1.30 10.15 3.57
N MET A 335 -1.37 10.20 4.91
CA MET A 335 -1.02 11.39 5.68
C MET A 335 0.49 11.55 5.92
N THR A 336 1.27 10.46 5.84
CA THR A 336 2.68 10.46 6.25
C THR A 336 3.68 10.11 5.14
N GLU A 337 3.24 9.52 4.03
CA GLU A 337 4.11 9.23 2.89
C GLU A 337 4.47 10.52 2.14
N SER A 338 5.77 10.75 1.96
CA SER A 338 6.33 11.99 1.37
C SER A 338 7.30 11.70 0.24
#